data_8db2ced8db522121e9a5b2ce4a6f0081
#
_entry.id   8db2ced8db522121e9a5b2ce4a6f0081
#
_cell.length_a   1.000
_cell.length_b   1.000
_cell.length_c   1.000
_cell.angle_alpha   90.00
_cell.angle_beta   90.00
_cell.angle_gamma   90.00
#
_symmetry.space_group_name_H-M   'P 1'
#
loop_
_entity.id
_entity.type
_entity.pdbx_description
1 polymer ?
#
loop_
_entity_poly.entity_id
_entity_poly.type
_entity_poly.pdbx_seq_one_letter_code
_entity_poly.pdbx_strand_id
1 'polypeptide(L)'
;MPTTGKLDVDYHNYGSFYQGETANPGYYTNILDKYNVKCELTATPRTSMARFTFPAGQSNILLNLGEGLTNESGATVRFVNDREIEGTKLLGTFCYNPQAVFPIYFCNAYQQSTGKTRLLENDASDGCGGAMGRYSR
;
A
#
# COMPACT_ATOMS: atom_id res chain seq x y z
N MET A 1 0.99 -3.04 -0.14
CA MET A 1 1.42 -4.45 -0.35
C MET A 1 2.88 -4.60 0.07
N PRO A 2 3.23 -5.39 1.10
CA PRO A 2 4.61 -5.69 1.43
C PRO A 2 5.21 -6.72 0.45
N THR A 3 6.44 -6.49 0.01
CA THR A 3 7.19 -7.37 -0.89
C THR A 3 8.66 -7.44 -0.49
N THR A 4 9.40 -8.46 -0.97
CA THR A 4 10.83 -8.65 -0.71
C THR A 4 11.63 -8.75 -2.01
N GLY A 5 12.93 -8.45 -1.94
CA GLY A 5 13.83 -8.55 -3.08
C GLY A 5 13.66 -7.43 -4.10
N LYS A 6 13.91 -7.74 -5.37
CA LYS A 6 13.80 -6.75 -6.47
C LYS A 6 12.40 -6.16 -6.54
N LEU A 7 12.32 -4.85 -6.62
CA LEU A 7 11.04 -4.16 -6.77
C LEU A 7 10.44 -4.44 -8.16
N ASP A 8 9.21 -4.95 -8.16
CA ASP A 8 8.36 -5.03 -9.34
C ASP A 8 7.11 -4.18 -9.06
N VAL A 9 6.85 -3.23 -9.95
CA VAL A 9 5.76 -2.25 -9.81
C VAL A 9 4.53 -2.63 -10.61
N ASP A 10 4.63 -3.65 -11.47
CA ASP A 10 3.50 -4.18 -12.22
C ASP A 10 2.56 -4.94 -11.27
N TYR A 11 1.32 -4.46 -11.15
CA TYR A 11 0.34 -5.05 -10.23
C TYR A 11 -0.04 -6.49 -10.59
N HIS A 12 0.14 -6.91 -11.81
CA HIS A 12 -0.06 -8.31 -12.23
C HIS A 12 0.99 -9.25 -11.63
N ASN A 13 2.16 -8.72 -11.28
CA ASN A 13 3.29 -9.53 -10.86
C ASN A 13 3.49 -9.59 -9.35
N TYR A 14 3.01 -8.62 -8.56
CA TYR A 14 3.29 -8.62 -7.12
C TYR A 14 2.24 -9.32 -6.26
N GLY A 15 1.24 -9.95 -6.86
CA GLY A 15 0.30 -10.81 -6.14
C GLY A 15 1.00 -12.00 -5.45
N SER A 16 0.46 -12.46 -4.33
CA SER A 16 0.94 -13.61 -3.58
C SER A 16 -0.23 -14.43 -3.06
N PHE A 17 -0.09 -15.74 -3.08
CA PHE A 17 -0.89 -16.60 -2.21
C PHE A 17 -0.51 -16.37 -0.76
N TYR A 18 -1.34 -16.85 0.17
CA TYR A 18 -1.09 -16.69 1.60
C TYR A 18 -1.49 -17.96 2.35
N GLN A 19 -0.90 -18.14 3.52
CA GLN A 19 -1.19 -19.24 4.43
C GLN A 19 -1.26 -18.73 5.88
N GLY A 20 -1.63 -19.62 6.79
CA GLY A 20 -1.68 -19.30 8.22
C GLY A 20 -2.66 -18.18 8.55
N GLU A 21 -3.75 -18.08 7.78
CA GLU A 21 -4.76 -17.04 7.97
C GLU A 21 -5.50 -17.24 9.29
N THR A 22 -5.62 -16.16 10.05
CA THR A 22 -6.48 -16.08 11.23
C THR A 22 -7.21 -14.74 11.25
N ALA A 23 -8.52 -14.78 11.40
CA ALA A 23 -9.38 -13.62 11.48
C ALA A 23 -10.18 -13.65 12.77
N ASN A 24 -10.06 -12.59 13.57
CA ASN A 24 -10.85 -12.33 14.77
C ASN A 24 -11.39 -10.90 14.69
N PRO A 25 -12.47 -10.56 15.40
CA PRO A 25 -12.92 -9.17 15.46
C PRO A 25 -11.79 -8.24 15.90
N GLY A 26 -11.45 -7.28 15.03
CA GLY A 26 -10.38 -6.31 15.28
C GLY A 26 -8.94 -6.78 15.03
N TYR A 27 -8.74 -8.02 14.60
CA TYR A 27 -7.38 -8.51 14.30
C TYR A 27 -7.36 -9.55 13.17
N TYR A 28 -6.50 -9.34 12.21
CA TYR A 28 -6.27 -10.24 11.09
C TYR A 28 -4.78 -10.53 10.94
N THR A 29 -4.41 -11.76 10.62
CA THR A 29 -3.03 -12.13 10.31
C THR A 29 -2.97 -13.19 9.22
N ASN A 30 -1.91 -13.12 8.40
CA ASN A 30 -1.53 -14.14 7.42
C ASN A 30 -0.02 -14.09 7.13
N ILE A 31 0.45 -15.03 6.34
CA ILE A 31 1.83 -15.06 5.81
C ILE A 31 1.73 -15.09 4.28
N LEU A 32 2.38 -14.14 3.63
CA LEU A 32 2.45 -14.09 2.16
C LEU A 32 3.51 -15.07 1.67
N ASP A 33 3.11 -16.09 0.91
CA ASP A 33 3.98 -17.20 0.50
C ASP A 33 5.15 -16.74 -0.37
N LYS A 34 4.87 -15.90 -1.39
CA LYS A 34 5.89 -15.41 -2.33
C LYS A 34 6.99 -14.61 -1.67
N TYR A 35 6.68 -13.90 -0.59
CA TYR A 35 7.59 -12.94 0.03
C TYR A 35 8.03 -13.37 1.43
N ASN A 36 7.44 -14.44 1.97
CA ASN A 36 7.63 -14.89 3.34
C ASN A 36 7.48 -13.75 4.36
N VAL A 37 6.45 -12.93 4.16
CA VAL A 37 6.15 -11.76 5.01
C VAL A 37 4.93 -12.08 5.86
N LYS A 38 5.08 -12.00 7.18
CA LYS A 38 3.93 -12.04 8.09
C LYS A 38 3.26 -10.68 8.12
N CYS A 39 1.96 -10.68 7.85
CA CYS A 39 1.10 -9.51 7.91
C CYS A 39 0.19 -9.60 9.13
N GLU A 40 0.10 -8.53 9.90
CA GLU A 40 -0.80 -8.38 11.03
C GLU A 40 -1.53 -7.05 10.88
N LEU A 41 -2.86 -7.09 10.88
CA LEU A 41 -3.70 -5.94 10.59
C LEU A 41 -4.72 -5.73 11.68
N THR A 42 -4.98 -4.49 12.01
CA THR A 42 -6.11 -4.07 12.87
C THR A 42 -6.67 -2.75 12.35
N ALA A 43 -7.94 -2.49 12.63
CA ALA A 43 -8.60 -1.27 12.19
C ALA A 43 -9.65 -0.79 13.19
N THR A 44 -9.82 0.51 13.22
CA THR A 44 -10.97 1.21 13.79
C THR A 44 -11.82 1.78 12.64
N PRO A 45 -12.96 2.44 12.88
CA PRO A 45 -13.76 3.02 11.80
C PRO A 45 -13.03 4.03 10.89
N ARG A 46 -11.92 4.63 11.36
CA ARG A 46 -11.21 5.69 10.62
C ARG A 46 -9.70 5.50 10.53
N THR A 47 -9.14 4.53 11.23
CA THR A 47 -7.70 4.33 11.28
C THR A 47 -7.39 2.85 11.19
N SER A 48 -6.37 2.50 10.44
CA SER A 48 -5.84 1.14 10.40
C SER A 48 -4.38 1.11 10.83
N MET A 49 -3.95 -0.01 11.38
CA MET A 49 -2.55 -0.29 11.67
C MET A 49 -2.16 -1.61 11.03
N ALA A 50 -1.03 -1.61 10.36
CA ALA A 50 -0.44 -2.79 9.76
C ALA A 50 0.97 -3.01 10.32
N ARG A 51 1.27 -4.24 10.72
CA ARG A 51 2.62 -4.67 11.07
C ARG A 51 3.07 -5.74 10.09
N PHE A 52 4.18 -5.49 9.42
CA PHE A 52 4.79 -6.42 8.48
C PHE A 52 6.13 -6.90 9.05
N THR A 53 6.26 -8.22 9.22
CA THR A 53 7.53 -8.84 9.62
C THR A 53 8.17 -9.43 8.38
N PHE A 54 9.27 -8.83 7.96
CA PHE A 54 10.02 -9.24 6.78
C PHE A 54 11.14 -10.22 7.14
N PRO A 55 11.47 -11.17 6.26
CA PRO A 55 12.72 -11.91 6.36
C PRO A 55 13.91 -10.97 6.16
N ALA A 56 15.12 -11.45 6.50
CA ALA A 56 16.35 -10.68 6.25
C ALA A 56 16.52 -10.38 4.75
N GLY A 57 16.91 -9.15 4.42
CA GLY A 57 17.12 -8.70 3.05
C GLY A 57 16.36 -7.41 2.70
N GLN A 58 16.29 -7.13 1.40
CA GLN A 58 15.58 -5.96 0.91
C GLN A 58 14.07 -6.14 1.07
N SER A 59 13.42 -5.19 1.70
CA SER A 59 11.97 -5.15 1.92
C SER A 59 11.36 -3.89 1.31
N ASN A 60 10.15 -3.99 0.77
CA ASN A 60 9.46 -2.89 0.14
C ASN A 60 8.01 -2.84 0.61
N ILE A 61 7.44 -1.64 0.65
CA ILE A 61 6.00 -1.41 0.77
C ILE A 61 5.53 -0.73 -0.52
N LEU A 62 4.64 -1.40 -1.25
CA LEU A 62 4.01 -0.84 -2.45
C LEU A 62 2.68 -0.19 -2.07
N LEU A 63 2.52 1.07 -2.42
CA LEU A 63 1.27 1.80 -2.34
C LEU A 63 0.74 2.00 -3.76
N ASN A 64 -0.33 1.28 -4.12
CA ASN A 64 -0.98 1.43 -5.40
C ASN A 64 -2.14 2.42 -5.28
N LEU A 65 -2.05 3.53 -5.97
CA LEU A 65 -3.06 4.57 -6.01
C LEU A 65 -3.81 4.60 -7.35
N GLY A 66 -3.32 3.88 -8.35
CA GLY A 66 -3.89 3.84 -9.70
C GLY A 66 -4.97 2.78 -9.91
N GLU A 67 -5.09 1.83 -8.99
CA GLU A 67 -6.00 0.70 -9.14
C GLU A 67 -6.97 0.57 -7.97
N GLY A 68 -8.20 0.16 -8.24
CA GLY A 68 -9.23 -0.11 -7.24
C GLY A 68 -10.47 -0.75 -7.83
N LEU A 69 -11.52 -0.88 -7.02
CA LEU A 69 -12.78 -1.52 -7.42
C LEU A 69 -13.73 -0.57 -8.17
N THR A 70 -13.39 0.71 -8.22
CA THR A 70 -14.19 1.75 -8.88
C THR A 70 -13.36 2.47 -9.93
N ASN A 71 -14.00 3.22 -10.82
CA ASN A 71 -13.28 4.05 -11.78
C ASN A 71 -12.50 5.13 -11.03
N GLU A 72 -11.20 5.05 -11.08
CA GLU A 72 -10.30 5.96 -10.40
C GLU A 72 -9.82 7.02 -11.39
N SER A 73 -10.01 8.30 -11.05
CA SER A 73 -9.76 9.42 -11.96
C SER A 73 -8.56 10.27 -11.58
N GLY A 74 -7.89 9.96 -10.48
CA GLY A 74 -6.69 10.66 -10.07
C GLY A 74 -6.28 10.38 -8.63
N ALA A 75 -5.00 10.59 -8.37
CA ALA A 75 -4.43 10.51 -7.04
C ALA A 75 -3.27 11.49 -6.88
N THR A 76 -3.04 11.95 -5.67
CA THR A 76 -1.86 12.75 -5.31
C THR A 76 -1.18 12.14 -4.12
N VAL A 77 0.15 12.21 -4.07
CA VAL A 77 0.96 11.83 -2.92
C VAL A 77 1.95 12.94 -2.63
N ARG A 78 2.09 13.27 -1.37
CA ARG A 78 3.12 14.17 -0.86
C ARG A 78 3.89 13.49 0.25
N PHE A 79 5.22 13.53 0.19
CA PHE A 79 6.08 13.11 1.27
C PHE A 79 6.21 14.25 2.28
N VAL A 80 5.67 14.07 3.46
CA VAL A 80 5.77 15.05 4.55
C VAL A 80 7.17 15.01 5.15
N ASN A 81 7.69 13.81 5.34
CA ASN A 81 9.04 13.52 5.84
C ASN A 81 9.41 12.07 5.51
N ASP A 82 10.55 11.58 5.99
CA ASP A 82 11.05 10.21 5.74
C ASP A 82 10.16 9.09 6.30
N ARG A 83 9.13 9.42 7.05
CA ARG A 83 8.26 8.44 7.72
C ARG A 83 6.78 8.69 7.51
N GLU A 84 6.43 9.73 6.78
CA GLU A 84 5.04 10.14 6.64
C GLU A 84 4.73 10.57 5.22
N ILE A 85 3.67 10.03 4.68
CA ILE A 85 3.09 10.42 3.40
C ILE A 85 1.63 10.80 3.61
N GLU A 86 1.18 11.76 2.85
CA GLU A 86 -0.23 12.11 2.76
C GLU A 86 -0.65 12.21 1.30
N GLY A 87 -1.94 12.14 1.04
CA GLY A 87 -2.42 12.26 -0.32
C GLY A 87 -3.92 12.20 -0.42
N THR A 88 -4.36 12.24 -1.67
CA THR A 88 -5.76 12.12 -2.04
C THR A 88 -5.92 11.06 -3.12
N LYS A 89 -7.07 10.42 -3.16
CA LYS A 89 -7.49 9.54 -4.23
C LYS A 89 -8.93 9.87 -4.61
N LEU A 90 -9.18 10.05 -5.89
CA LEU A 90 -10.52 10.26 -6.41
C LEU A 90 -11.12 8.90 -6.77
N LEU A 91 -12.11 8.49 -6.00
CA LEU A 91 -12.91 7.30 -6.28
C LEU A 91 -14.15 7.71 -7.06
N GLY A 92 -14.42 7.02 -8.16
CA GLY A 92 -15.57 7.32 -9.02
C GLY A 92 -16.52 6.15 -9.17
N THR A 93 -17.70 6.46 -9.66
CA THR A 93 -18.70 5.56 -10.24
C THR A 93 -18.94 4.24 -9.50
N PHE A 94 -19.29 4.32 -8.22
CA PHE A 94 -19.80 3.16 -7.51
C PHE A 94 -21.30 3.01 -7.75
N CYS A 95 -21.75 1.81 -8.15
CA CYS A 95 -23.17 1.44 -8.28
C CYS A 95 -24.08 2.48 -8.94
N TYR A 96 -24.23 2.45 -10.24
CA TYR A 96 -25.26 3.18 -11.00
C TYR A 96 -25.13 4.72 -11.06
N ASN A 97 -24.13 5.31 -10.45
CA ASN A 97 -23.90 6.75 -10.58
C ASN A 97 -22.56 7.06 -11.26
N PRO A 98 -22.51 7.14 -12.60
CA PRO A 98 -21.27 7.35 -13.34
C PRO A 98 -20.63 8.73 -13.13
N GLN A 99 -21.31 9.65 -12.45
CA GLN A 99 -20.84 11.01 -12.20
C GLN A 99 -20.38 11.25 -10.76
N ALA A 100 -20.58 10.28 -9.86
CA ALA A 100 -20.18 10.42 -8.46
C ALA A 100 -18.66 10.21 -8.32
N VAL A 101 -17.93 11.29 -8.09
CA VAL A 101 -16.51 11.25 -7.75
C VAL A 101 -16.32 11.73 -6.32
N PHE A 102 -15.70 10.91 -5.49
CA PHE A 102 -15.49 11.21 -4.07
C PHE A 102 -14.00 11.30 -3.76
N PRO A 103 -13.50 12.41 -3.23
CA PRO A 103 -12.14 12.49 -2.76
C PRO A 103 -11.99 11.73 -1.44
N ILE A 104 -11.01 10.84 -1.36
CA ILE A 104 -10.55 10.24 -0.12
C ILE A 104 -9.19 10.84 0.21
N TYR A 105 -9.05 11.32 1.43
CA TYR A 105 -7.80 11.84 1.97
C TYR A 105 -7.17 10.78 2.87
N PHE A 106 -5.87 10.59 2.76
CA PHE A 106 -5.15 9.65 3.62
C PHE A 106 -3.85 10.27 4.14
N CYS A 107 -3.45 9.80 5.32
CA CYS A 107 -2.15 10.03 5.90
C CYS A 107 -1.61 8.69 6.40
N ASN A 108 -0.40 8.32 6.00
CA ASN A 108 0.24 7.10 6.45
C ASN A 108 1.56 7.45 7.14
N ALA A 109 1.70 6.97 8.37
CA ALA A 109 2.94 7.06 9.12
C ALA A 109 3.62 5.69 9.18
N TYR A 110 4.94 5.67 8.98
CA TYR A 110 5.75 4.46 8.95
C TYR A 110 6.71 4.45 10.13
N GLN A 111 6.68 3.37 10.90
CA GLN A 111 7.65 3.13 11.96
C GLN A 111 8.49 1.90 11.60
N GLN A 112 9.80 2.06 11.56
CA GLN A 112 10.75 0.94 11.41
C GLN A 112 11.40 0.61 12.74
N SER A 113 11.54 -0.67 13.00
CA SER A 113 12.31 -1.13 14.16
C SER A 113 13.83 -1.03 13.95
N THR A 114 14.30 -1.14 12.69
CA THR A 114 15.71 -1.02 12.29
C THR A 114 15.82 -0.64 10.81
N GLY A 115 16.74 0.26 10.47
CA GLY A 115 17.04 0.64 9.07
C GLY A 115 16.61 2.05 8.66
N LYS A 116 17.02 2.48 7.47
CA LYS A 116 16.65 3.77 6.87
C LYS A 116 15.50 3.61 5.88
N THR A 117 14.51 4.46 5.97
CA THR A 117 13.43 4.57 4.97
C THR A 117 13.96 5.32 3.74
N ARG A 118 13.74 4.77 2.58
CA ARG A 118 13.95 5.44 1.31
C ARG A 118 12.65 5.41 0.52
N LEU A 119 12.15 6.59 0.19
CA LEU A 119 10.98 6.75 -0.67
C LEU A 119 11.48 6.99 -2.09
N LEU A 120 10.96 6.26 -3.05
CA LEU A 120 11.22 6.47 -4.46
C LEU A 120 9.90 6.80 -5.15
N GLU A 121 9.88 7.95 -5.79
CA GLU A 121 8.82 8.35 -6.69
C GLU A 121 9.12 7.78 -8.08
N ASN A 122 8.14 7.12 -8.70
CA ASN A 122 8.22 6.81 -10.12
C ASN A 122 7.49 7.91 -10.87
N ASP A 123 8.22 8.72 -11.60
CA ASP A 123 7.68 9.57 -12.66
C ASP A 123 7.12 8.66 -13.77
N ALA A 124 5.84 8.32 -13.67
CA ALA A 124 5.12 7.76 -14.80
C ALA A 124 4.53 8.93 -15.59
N SER A 125 5.26 9.36 -16.61
CA SER A 125 4.82 10.43 -17.52
C SER A 125 3.74 10.00 -18.51
N ASP A 126 3.14 8.83 -18.35
CA ASP A 126 2.07 8.34 -19.23
C ASP A 126 0.91 7.77 -18.42
N GLY A 127 -0.15 8.58 -18.32
CA GLY A 127 -1.54 8.27 -18.07
C GLY A 127 -1.88 7.21 -17.01
N CYS A 128 -2.27 7.60 -15.84
CA CYS A 128 -2.58 6.88 -14.61
C CYS A 128 -1.37 6.67 -13.69
N GLY A 129 -0.91 7.76 -13.09
CA GLY A 129 0.23 7.74 -12.19
C GLY A 129 -0.09 7.15 -10.82
N GLY A 130 0.45 5.99 -10.53
CA GLY A 130 0.57 5.49 -9.17
C GLY A 130 1.92 5.89 -8.58
N ALA A 131 1.94 6.58 -7.45
CA ALA A 131 3.17 6.84 -6.72
C ALA A 131 3.56 5.61 -5.88
N MET A 132 4.82 5.20 -5.94
CA MET A 132 5.33 4.03 -5.21
C MET A 132 6.50 4.39 -4.32
N GLY A 133 6.43 3.95 -3.07
CA GLY A 133 7.53 4.07 -2.11
C GLY A 133 8.31 2.77 -1.94
N ARG A 134 9.63 2.85 -1.92
CA ARG A 134 10.52 1.73 -1.68
C ARG A 134 11.10 1.80 -0.27
N TYR A 135 11.01 0.68 0.43
CA TYR A 135 11.73 0.46 1.69
C TYR A 135 12.99 -0.38 1.44
N SER A 136 14.14 0.06 1.90
CA SER A 136 15.35 -0.77 1.94
C SER A 136 15.97 -0.73 3.33
N ARG A 137 16.44 -1.88 3.79
CA ARG A 137 17.28 -2.01 4.99
C ARG A 137 18.69 -1.55 4.72
#